data_561d3fb75bd65a919a2b68bc0e9a09b0
#
_entry.id   561d3fb75bd65a919a2b68bc0e9a09b0
#
_cell.length_a   1.000
_cell.length_b   1.000
_cell.length_c   1.000
_cell.angle_alpha   90.00
_cell.angle_beta   90.00
_cell.angle_gamma   90.00
#
_symmetry.space_group_name_H-M   'P 1'
#
loop_
_entity.id
_entity.type
_entity.pdbx_description
1 polymer ?
#
loop_
_entity_poly.entity_id
_entity_poly.type
_entity_poly.pdbx_seq_one_letter_code
_entity_poly.pdbx_strand_id
1 'polypeptide(L)'
;MCEQRCEMDPAAPWQVPVAVDDVAETGAQFGLVADAQVRAAVARAAGLRDLPRLEAHFEVTRHGAGGLRVAGRVSATVGQVCVVTLEPLANEVEESVDLLLVPQSTAEREDGGNGTHGESTEMSEPLIGGQVDLGALAIEFLILGLDPYPRKPGAVFQPPPEAKPDTGPFVALASLKKGPDAH
;
A
#
# COMPACT_ATOMS: atom_id res chain seq x y z
N MET A 1 -1.63 -24.10 -27.91
CA MET A 1 -2.28 -22.79 -27.96
C MET A 1 -2.93 -22.59 -26.62
N CYS A 2 -2.19 -22.00 -25.67
CA CYS A 2 -2.74 -21.58 -24.38
C CYS A 2 -2.96 -20.08 -24.48
N GLU A 3 -4.21 -19.66 -24.66
CA GLU A 3 -4.63 -18.29 -24.43
C GLU A 3 -4.54 -18.02 -22.94
N GLN A 4 -3.43 -17.41 -22.51
CA GLN A 4 -3.38 -16.73 -21.22
C GLN A 4 -4.31 -15.52 -21.31
N ARG A 5 -5.55 -15.75 -20.85
CA ARG A 5 -6.48 -14.67 -20.53
C ARG A 5 -5.85 -13.93 -19.36
N CYS A 6 -5.29 -12.73 -19.62
CA CYS A 6 -4.98 -11.77 -18.56
C CYS A 6 -6.30 -11.53 -17.79
N GLU A 7 -6.41 -12.14 -16.61
CA GLU A 7 -7.42 -11.74 -15.65
C GLU A 7 -7.14 -10.27 -15.32
N MET A 8 -8.03 -9.41 -15.82
CA MET A 8 -8.10 -8.04 -15.37
C MET A 8 -8.33 -8.09 -13.86
N ASP A 9 -7.40 -7.52 -13.13
CA ASP A 9 -7.52 -7.22 -11.71
C ASP A 9 -8.93 -6.66 -11.42
N PRO A 10 -9.64 -7.13 -10.39
CA PRO A 10 -10.94 -6.57 -10.05
C PRO A 10 -10.74 -5.07 -9.87
N ALA A 11 -11.44 -4.29 -10.69
CA ALA A 11 -11.31 -2.85 -10.77
C ALA A 11 -11.18 -2.24 -9.36
N ALA A 12 -10.12 -1.44 -9.15
CA ALA A 12 -9.88 -0.78 -7.88
C ALA A 12 -11.19 -0.14 -7.36
N PRO A 13 -11.50 -0.25 -6.06
CA PRO A 13 -12.78 0.21 -5.53
C PRO A 13 -12.99 1.72 -5.64
N TRP A 14 -11.95 2.47 -5.96
CA TRP A 14 -12.00 3.89 -6.24
C TRP A 14 -11.24 4.18 -7.53
N GLN A 15 -11.92 4.67 -8.55
CA GLN A 15 -11.34 4.94 -9.87
C GLN A 15 -11.50 6.42 -10.22
N VAL A 16 -10.38 7.08 -10.50
CA VAL A 16 -10.30 8.46 -10.99
C VAL A 16 -9.23 8.52 -12.07
N PRO A 17 -9.52 8.00 -13.28
CA PRO A 17 -8.55 7.99 -14.37
C PRO A 17 -8.29 9.40 -14.89
N VAL A 18 -7.02 9.73 -15.12
CA VAL A 18 -6.56 10.99 -15.71
C VAL A 18 -5.63 10.65 -16.87
N ALA A 19 -6.00 11.03 -18.09
CA ALA A 19 -5.15 10.83 -19.27
C ALA A 19 -4.12 11.95 -19.39
N VAL A 20 -2.96 11.64 -19.99
CA VAL A 20 -1.91 12.66 -20.28
C VAL A 20 -2.47 13.84 -21.03
N ASP A 21 -3.37 13.58 -22.00
CA ASP A 21 -3.95 14.61 -22.87
C ASP A 21 -4.90 15.55 -22.12
N ASP A 22 -5.48 15.10 -21.01
CA ASP A 22 -6.38 15.89 -20.17
C ASP A 22 -5.65 16.85 -19.22
N VAL A 23 -4.34 16.67 -19.05
CA VAL A 23 -3.52 17.53 -18.20
C VAL A 23 -2.99 18.71 -19.00
N ALA A 24 -3.32 19.94 -18.58
CA ALA A 24 -2.80 21.15 -19.19
C ALA A 24 -1.26 21.25 -19.01
N GLU A 25 -0.58 22.02 -19.88
CA GLU A 25 0.88 22.26 -19.74
C GLU A 25 1.25 22.93 -18.40
N THR A 26 0.31 23.70 -17.84
CA THR A 26 0.46 24.34 -16.52
C THR A 26 0.24 23.38 -15.35
N GLY A 27 -0.13 22.13 -15.62
CA GLY A 27 -0.54 21.16 -14.61
C GLY A 27 -2.04 21.25 -14.27
N ALA A 28 -2.50 20.30 -13.46
CA ALA A 28 -3.86 20.23 -12.94
C ALA A 28 -3.84 19.79 -11.47
N GLN A 29 -4.78 20.32 -10.67
CA GLN A 29 -4.94 19.96 -9.27
C GLN A 29 -6.21 19.15 -9.07
N PHE A 30 -6.13 18.07 -8.31
CA PHE A 30 -7.23 17.15 -8.03
C PHE A 30 -7.43 17.03 -6.51
N GLY A 31 -8.62 17.41 -6.05
CA GLY A 31 -9.06 17.16 -4.67
C GLY A 31 -10.08 16.01 -4.67
N LEU A 32 -9.73 14.90 -4.07
CA LEU A 32 -10.53 13.68 -4.04
C LEU A 32 -11.03 13.42 -2.63
N VAL A 33 -12.32 13.15 -2.49
CA VAL A 33 -12.94 12.75 -1.23
C VAL A 33 -13.72 11.47 -1.48
N ALA A 34 -13.33 10.39 -0.82
CA ALA A 34 -13.99 9.10 -0.96
C ALA A 34 -15.39 9.15 -0.33
N ASP A 35 -16.41 8.73 -1.07
CA ASP A 35 -17.75 8.57 -0.53
C ASP A 35 -17.86 7.36 0.43
N ALA A 36 -19.00 7.18 1.07
CA ALA A 36 -19.20 6.11 2.05
C ALA A 36 -19.08 4.70 1.44
N GLN A 37 -19.49 4.53 0.17
CA GLN A 37 -19.45 3.26 -0.53
C GLN A 37 -18.01 2.89 -0.88
N VAL A 38 -17.25 3.85 -1.42
CA VAL A 38 -15.82 3.70 -1.70
C VAL A 38 -15.06 3.38 -0.41
N ARG A 39 -15.26 4.16 0.67
CA ARG A 39 -14.60 3.90 1.96
C ARG A 39 -14.88 2.50 2.51
N ALA A 40 -16.13 2.03 2.42
CA ALA A 40 -16.48 0.68 2.86
C ALA A 40 -15.81 -0.41 2.01
N ALA A 41 -15.68 -0.19 0.71
CA ALA A 41 -15.00 -1.13 -0.19
C ALA A 41 -13.49 -1.15 0.05
N VAL A 42 -12.85 0.03 0.21
CA VAL A 42 -11.43 0.16 0.53
C VAL A 42 -11.11 -0.45 1.91
N ALA A 43 -11.93 -0.17 2.94
CA ALA A 43 -11.75 -0.76 4.27
C ALA A 43 -11.73 -2.29 4.22
N ARG A 44 -12.65 -2.88 3.44
CA ARG A 44 -12.72 -4.34 3.26
C ARG A 44 -11.48 -4.88 2.53
N ALA A 45 -11.05 -4.21 1.47
CA ALA A 45 -9.87 -4.61 0.69
C ALA A 45 -8.58 -4.51 1.50
N ALA A 46 -8.43 -3.46 2.32
CA ALA A 46 -7.29 -3.22 3.18
C ALA A 46 -7.33 -3.96 4.54
N GLY A 47 -8.37 -4.75 4.81
CA GLY A 47 -8.52 -5.46 6.09
C GLY A 47 -8.70 -4.54 7.31
N LEU A 48 -9.20 -3.32 7.11
CA LEU A 48 -9.50 -2.37 8.16
C LEU A 48 -10.86 -2.68 8.80
N ARG A 49 -11.00 -2.35 10.08
CA ARG A 49 -12.27 -2.42 10.77
C ARG A 49 -13.28 -1.43 10.18
N ASP A 50 -12.85 -0.21 9.97
CA ASP A 50 -13.61 0.87 9.33
C ASP A 50 -12.66 1.94 8.74
N LEU A 51 -13.19 2.81 7.87
CA LEU A 51 -12.47 3.92 7.24
C LEU A 51 -13.37 5.18 7.27
N PRO A 52 -13.40 5.90 8.40
CA PRO A 52 -14.26 7.08 8.57
C PRO A 52 -13.96 8.19 7.56
N ARG A 53 -12.69 8.40 7.19
CA ARG A 53 -12.25 9.45 6.28
C ARG A 53 -11.17 8.92 5.34
N LEU A 54 -11.23 9.30 4.07
CA LEU A 54 -10.19 9.12 3.07
C LEU A 54 -10.27 10.28 2.08
N GLU A 55 -9.19 11.03 1.98
CA GLU A 55 -9.05 12.21 1.13
C GLU A 55 -7.66 12.18 0.48
N ALA A 56 -7.56 12.72 -0.73
CA ALA A 56 -6.30 12.89 -1.42
C ALA A 56 -6.28 14.21 -2.17
N HIS A 57 -5.12 14.84 -2.20
CA HIS A 57 -4.86 16.04 -2.98
C HIS A 57 -3.63 15.79 -3.84
N PHE A 58 -3.81 15.89 -5.16
CA PHE A 58 -2.75 15.67 -6.12
C PHE A 58 -2.57 16.89 -7.03
N GLU A 59 -1.34 17.19 -7.34
CA GLU A 59 -0.92 18.02 -8.44
C GLU A 59 -0.32 17.12 -9.51
N VAL A 60 -0.89 17.16 -10.70
CA VAL A 60 -0.45 16.36 -11.84
C VAL A 60 0.12 17.30 -12.90
N THR A 61 1.37 17.07 -13.30
CA THR A 61 2.07 17.86 -14.32
C THR A 61 2.58 16.96 -15.43
N ARG A 62 2.66 17.49 -16.66
CA ARG A 62 3.26 16.76 -17.78
C ARG A 62 4.77 16.65 -17.57
N HIS A 63 5.33 15.49 -17.89
CA HIS A 63 6.76 15.24 -17.85
C HIS A 63 7.28 14.63 -19.15
N GLY A 64 8.26 15.28 -19.77
CA GLY A 64 8.88 14.79 -21.00
C GLY A 64 7.87 14.50 -22.13
N ALA A 65 8.16 13.53 -22.96
CA ALA A 65 7.33 13.14 -24.10
C ALA A 65 6.29 12.09 -23.70
N GLY A 66 5.19 12.54 -23.07
CA GLY A 66 4.04 11.69 -22.74
C GLY A 66 4.08 11.05 -21.36
N GLY A 67 4.94 11.52 -20.45
CA GLY A 67 4.92 11.16 -19.03
C GLY A 67 4.10 12.12 -18.18
N LEU A 68 3.89 11.73 -16.91
CA LEU A 68 3.24 12.52 -15.87
C LEU A 68 4.08 12.50 -14.59
N ARG A 69 4.13 13.62 -13.88
CA ARG A 69 4.53 13.66 -12.47
C ARG A 69 3.29 13.88 -11.63
N VAL A 70 3.11 13.03 -10.62
CA VAL A 70 2.02 13.13 -9.65
C VAL A 70 2.63 13.41 -8.29
N ALA A 71 2.40 14.60 -7.77
CA ALA A 71 2.84 15.01 -6.44
C ALA A 71 1.63 15.32 -5.57
N GLY A 72 1.68 14.99 -4.28
CA GLY A 72 0.54 15.28 -3.42
C GLY A 72 0.57 14.58 -2.08
N ARG A 73 -0.64 14.39 -1.53
CA ARG A 73 -0.81 13.82 -0.20
C ARG A 73 -2.11 13.03 -0.12
N VAL A 74 -2.03 11.90 0.57
CA VAL A 74 -3.18 11.09 0.97
C VAL A 74 -3.34 11.19 2.48
N SER A 75 -4.56 11.41 2.96
CA SER A 75 -4.88 11.48 4.38
C SER A 75 -6.12 10.67 4.70
N ALA A 76 -6.08 9.91 5.80
CA ALA A 76 -7.17 9.04 6.20
C ALA A 76 -7.24 8.89 7.72
N THR A 77 -8.46 8.64 8.21
CA THR A 77 -8.70 8.12 9.56
C THR A 77 -9.07 6.65 9.42
N VAL A 78 -8.29 5.75 10.02
CA VAL A 78 -8.44 4.30 9.88
C VAL A 78 -8.79 3.65 11.21
N GLY A 79 -9.77 2.76 11.20
CA GLY A 79 -10.11 1.92 12.33
C GLY A 79 -9.38 0.58 12.23
N GLN A 80 -8.59 0.26 13.25
CA GLN A 80 -7.81 -0.99 13.35
C GLN A 80 -8.11 -1.71 14.67
N VAL A 81 -7.48 -2.85 14.90
CA VAL A 81 -7.57 -3.61 16.15
C VAL A 81 -6.18 -3.75 16.73
N CYS A 82 -6.00 -3.38 17.99
CA CYS A 82 -4.73 -3.54 18.69
C CYS A 82 -4.28 -5.01 18.70
N VAL A 83 -3.07 -5.30 18.22
CA VAL A 83 -2.54 -6.66 18.15
C VAL A 83 -2.25 -7.29 19.52
N VAL A 84 -2.21 -6.47 20.59
CA VAL A 84 -1.93 -6.93 21.96
C VAL A 84 -3.20 -7.14 22.78
N THR A 85 -4.10 -6.14 22.78
CA THR A 85 -5.31 -6.14 23.62
C THR A 85 -6.57 -6.56 22.89
N LEU A 86 -6.52 -6.65 21.55
CA LEU A 86 -7.66 -6.90 20.67
C LEU A 86 -8.77 -5.84 20.77
N GLU A 87 -8.46 -4.69 21.36
CA GLU A 87 -9.39 -3.58 21.43
C GLU A 87 -9.35 -2.72 20.16
N PRO A 88 -10.48 -2.10 19.79
CA PRO A 88 -10.51 -1.16 18.68
C PRO A 88 -9.66 0.08 18.97
N LEU A 89 -9.02 0.59 17.92
CA LEU A 89 -8.29 1.85 17.94
C LEU A 89 -8.50 2.59 16.61
N ALA A 90 -8.30 3.89 16.63
CA ALA A 90 -8.30 4.73 15.43
C ALA A 90 -6.94 5.40 15.30
N ASN A 91 -6.43 5.39 14.06
CA ASN A 91 -5.16 6.02 13.70
C ASN A 91 -5.38 7.02 12.55
N GLU A 92 -4.60 8.07 12.55
CA GLU A 92 -4.47 8.96 11.39
C GLU A 92 -3.32 8.48 10.52
N VAL A 93 -3.57 8.41 9.21
CA VAL A 93 -2.58 8.11 8.18
C VAL A 93 -2.41 9.33 7.32
N GLU A 94 -1.16 9.72 7.06
CA GLU A 94 -0.83 10.83 6.18
C GLU A 94 0.43 10.45 5.41
N GLU A 95 0.28 10.26 4.07
CA GLU A 95 1.35 9.86 3.19
C GLU A 95 1.58 10.90 2.09
N SER A 96 2.83 11.20 1.83
CA SER A 96 3.25 12.07 0.73
C SER A 96 3.46 11.23 -0.54
N VAL A 97 2.97 11.74 -1.65
CA VAL A 97 3.10 11.11 -2.97
C VAL A 97 4.01 11.97 -3.82
N ASP A 98 5.00 11.39 -4.45
CA ASP A 98 5.82 12.01 -5.50
C ASP A 98 6.28 10.90 -6.47
N LEU A 99 5.58 10.77 -7.57
CA LEU A 99 5.80 9.72 -8.57
C LEU A 99 6.06 10.32 -9.93
N LEU A 100 7.03 9.74 -10.63
CA LEU A 100 7.30 10.00 -12.02
C LEU A 100 6.81 8.82 -12.87
N LEU A 101 5.83 9.07 -13.71
CA LEU A 101 5.23 8.06 -14.59
C LEU A 101 5.72 8.33 -16.02
N VAL A 102 6.36 7.34 -16.63
CA VAL A 102 6.91 7.47 -17.99
C VAL A 102 6.27 6.46 -18.95
N PRO A 103 6.16 6.77 -20.25
CA PRO A 103 5.66 5.79 -21.22
C PRO A 103 6.47 4.50 -21.16
N GLN A 104 5.81 3.35 -21.22
CA GLN A 104 6.42 2.03 -21.10
C GLN A 104 7.62 1.82 -22.05
N SER A 105 7.57 2.38 -23.27
CA SER A 105 8.67 2.34 -24.24
C SER A 105 9.95 3.07 -23.78
N THR A 106 9.84 3.97 -22.81
CA THR A 106 10.95 4.71 -22.22
C THR A 106 11.51 3.98 -21.00
N ALA A 107 10.63 3.41 -20.15
CA ALA A 107 10.99 2.63 -18.98
C ALA A 107 11.84 1.39 -19.34
N GLU A 108 11.50 0.67 -20.41
CA GLU A 108 12.26 -0.51 -20.90
C GLU A 108 13.66 -0.18 -21.42
N ARG A 109 13.93 1.08 -21.81
CA ARG A 109 15.26 1.52 -22.29
C ARG A 109 16.21 1.87 -21.15
N GLU A 110 15.69 2.27 -20.00
CA GLU A 110 16.50 2.60 -18.83
C GLU A 110 16.97 1.34 -18.08
N ASP A 111 16.18 0.26 -18.10
CA ASP A 111 16.51 -1.02 -17.46
C ASP A 111 17.52 -1.87 -18.27
N GLY A 112 17.73 -1.60 -19.57
CA GLY A 112 18.61 -2.34 -20.47
C GLY A 112 20.00 -1.73 -20.70
N GLY A 113 20.32 -0.58 -20.13
CA GLY A 113 21.56 0.16 -20.33
C GLY A 113 22.62 -0.12 -19.27
N ASN A 114 23.70 -0.82 -19.66
CA ASN A 114 24.93 -0.98 -18.89
C ASN A 114 25.45 0.38 -18.34
N GLY A 115 25.24 0.60 -17.06
CA GLY A 115 25.80 1.53 -16.12
C GLY A 115 26.73 2.64 -16.57
N THR A 116 26.25 3.83 -16.55
CA THR A 116 26.98 4.96 -15.95
C THR A 116 26.03 5.62 -14.95
N HIS A 117 26.37 5.49 -13.66
CA HIS A 117 25.71 6.21 -12.57
C HIS A 117 25.83 7.71 -12.80
N GLY A 118 24.86 8.29 -13.52
CA GLY A 118 24.57 9.71 -13.56
C GLY A 118 23.50 9.99 -12.52
N GLU A 119 23.79 10.88 -11.61
CA GLU A 119 22.99 11.42 -10.52
C GLU A 119 21.54 11.66 -10.95
N SER A 120 20.61 11.17 -10.10
CA SER A 120 19.13 11.18 -10.11
C SER A 120 18.50 9.94 -10.73
N THR A 121 18.57 8.83 -10.00
CA THR A 121 17.61 7.73 -10.16
C THR A 121 16.32 8.14 -9.46
N GLU A 122 15.57 9.07 -10.03
CA GLU A 122 14.15 9.18 -9.70
C GLU A 122 13.53 7.88 -10.20
N MET A 123 13.05 7.06 -9.28
CA MET A 123 12.37 5.81 -9.63
C MET A 123 11.16 6.17 -10.46
N SER A 124 11.20 5.83 -11.74
CA SER A 124 10.09 6.06 -12.65
C SER A 124 9.24 4.81 -12.78
N GLU A 125 7.93 4.97 -12.77
CA GLU A 125 6.98 3.90 -12.98
C GLU A 125 6.42 3.93 -14.41
N PRO A 126 6.07 2.75 -14.98
CA PRO A 126 5.52 2.71 -16.32
C PRO A 126 4.09 3.27 -16.36
N LEU A 127 3.86 4.26 -17.22
CA LEU A 127 2.53 4.77 -17.51
C LEU A 127 1.82 3.85 -18.51
N ILE A 128 0.87 3.06 -18.02
CA ILE A 128 0.14 2.08 -18.81
C ILE A 128 -1.04 2.75 -19.53
N GLY A 129 -1.13 2.59 -20.85
CA GLY A 129 -2.25 3.13 -21.62
C GLY A 129 -2.34 4.66 -21.68
N GLY A 130 -1.28 5.39 -21.28
CA GLY A 130 -1.24 6.86 -21.31
C GLY A 130 -2.15 7.54 -20.26
N GLN A 131 -2.48 6.83 -19.19
CA GLN A 131 -3.33 7.35 -18.11
C GLN A 131 -2.87 6.88 -16.73
N VAL A 132 -3.16 7.65 -15.70
CA VAL A 132 -2.97 7.30 -14.29
C VAL A 132 -4.34 7.25 -13.59
N ASP A 133 -4.55 6.30 -12.70
CA ASP A 133 -5.74 6.26 -11.84
C ASP A 133 -5.40 6.83 -10.46
N LEU A 134 -5.78 8.07 -10.21
CA LEU A 134 -5.51 8.78 -8.95
C LEU A 134 -6.26 8.16 -7.76
N GLY A 135 -7.40 7.51 -7.99
CA GLY A 135 -8.14 6.80 -6.94
C GLY A 135 -7.41 5.52 -6.51
N ALA A 136 -6.93 4.73 -7.47
CA ALA A 136 -6.11 3.56 -7.20
C ALA A 136 -4.82 3.94 -6.47
N LEU A 137 -4.15 5.00 -6.93
CA LEU A 137 -2.94 5.54 -6.31
C LEU A 137 -3.18 5.97 -4.85
N ALA A 138 -4.31 6.65 -4.57
CA ALA A 138 -4.65 7.04 -3.21
C ALA A 138 -4.85 5.82 -2.28
N ILE A 139 -5.42 4.72 -2.79
CA ILE A 139 -5.58 3.48 -2.03
C ILE A 139 -4.22 2.83 -1.77
N GLU A 140 -3.33 2.80 -2.75
CA GLU A 140 -2.00 2.22 -2.63
C GLU A 140 -1.19 2.93 -1.54
N PHE A 141 -1.12 4.27 -1.58
CA PHE A 141 -0.43 5.05 -0.55
C PHE A 141 -1.10 4.94 0.82
N LEU A 142 -2.44 4.86 0.89
CA LEU A 142 -3.11 4.54 2.15
C LEU A 142 -2.61 3.21 2.72
N ILE A 143 -2.54 2.15 1.91
CA ILE A 143 -2.12 0.82 2.36
C ILE A 143 -0.65 0.83 2.82
N LEU A 144 0.22 1.54 2.11
CA LEU A 144 1.64 1.69 2.48
C LEU A 144 1.82 2.42 3.83
N GLY A 145 0.94 3.38 4.13
CA GLY A 145 0.97 4.13 5.40
C GLY A 145 0.30 3.41 6.58
N LEU A 146 -0.33 2.25 6.38
CA LEU A 146 -0.94 1.52 7.49
C LEU A 146 0.12 0.91 8.41
N ASP A 147 -0.07 1.08 9.74
CA ASP A 147 0.69 0.30 10.72
C ASP A 147 0.25 -1.18 10.64
N PRO A 148 1.14 -2.12 10.26
CA PRO A 148 0.82 -3.54 10.18
C PRO A 148 0.65 -4.19 11.55
N TYR A 149 1.11 -3.54 12.64
CA TYR A 149 1.04 -4.05 14.02
C TYR A 149 0.50 -2.99 14.98
N PRO A 150 -0.71 -2.49 14.77
CA PRO A 150 -1.24 -1.37 15.51
C PRO A 150 -1.36 -1.70 17.01
N ARG A 151 -0.85 -0.81 17.85
CA ARG A 151 -0.85 -0.99 19.30
C ARG A 151 -1.48 0.21 20.00
N LYS A 152 -2.35 -0.09 20.93
CA LYS A 152 -2.90 0.94 21.83
C LYS A 152 -1.78 1.48 22.74
N PRO A 153 -1.69 2.78 22.98
CA PRO A 153 -0.73 3.33 23.94
C PRO A 153 -0.85 2.63 25.29
N GLY A 154 0.29 2.17 25.83
CA GLY A 154 0.33 1.45 27.10
C GLY A 154 -0.12 -0.02 27.05
N ALA A 155 -0.37 -0.60 25.86
CA ALA A 155 -0.70 -2.02 25.72
C ALA A 155 0.48 -2.89 26.15
N VAL A 156 0.27 -3.74 27.15
CA VAL A 156 1.25 -4.71 27.68
C VAL A 156 0.71 -6.11 27.43
N PHE A 157 1.50 -6.94 26.79
CA PHE A 157 1.17 -8.35 26.63
C PHE A 157 1.24 -9.07 27.98
N GLN A 158 0.14 -9.69 28.38
CA GLN A 158 0.10 -10.59 29.53
C GLN A 158 0.10 -12.03 29.00
N PRO A 159 1.19 -12.77 29.18
CA PRO A 159 1.20 -14.17 28.76
C PRO A 159 0.15 -14.95 29.55
N PRO A 160 -0.53 -15.91 28.92
CA PRO A 160 -1.42 -16.81 29.65
C PRO A 160 -0.61 -17.54 30.74
N PRO A 161 -1.24 -17.93 31.85
CA PRO A 161 -0.56 -18.70 32.89
C PRO A 161 0.05 -19.95 32.26
N GLU A 162 1.30 -20.24 32.59
CA GLU A 162 2.01 -21.41 32.04
C GLU A 162 1.15 -22.67 32.22
N ALA A 163 0.77 -23.28 31.13
CA ALA A 163 0.12 -24.57 31.13
C ALA A 163 1.05 -25.57 31.82
N LYS A 164 0.54 -26.33 32.78
CA LYS A 164 1.34 -27.37 33.44
C LYS A 164 1.97 -28.27 32.36
N PRO A 165 3.29 -28.52 32.43
CA PRO A 165 4.04 -29.16 31.37
C PRO A 165 3.55 -30.56 30.94
N ASP A 166 2.60 -31.14 31.68
CA ASP A 166 2.23 -32.58 31.53
C ASP A 166 0.88 -32.85 30.84
N THR A 167 0.26 -31.88 30.18
CA THR A 167 -1.10 -32.08 29.61
C THR A 167 -1.29 -31.78 28.13
N GLY A 168 -0.22 -31.43 27.40
CA GLY A 168 -0.33 -31.08 25.97
C GLY A 168 -0.05 -32.25 25.02
N PRO A 169 -0.63 -32.29 23.82
CA PRO A 169 -0.36 -33.35 22.82
C PRO A 169 1.12 -33.40 22.38
N PHE A 170 1.92 -32.38 22.70
CA PHE A 170 3.32 -32.26 22.35
C PHE A 170 4.28 -32.57 23.51
N VAL A 171 3.80 -33.08 24.63
CA VAL A 171 4.65 -33.47 25.80
C VAL A 171 5.73 -34.47 25.40
N ALA A 172 5.42 -35.36 24.45
CA ALA A 172 6.40 -36.33 23.94
C ALA A 172 7.65 -35.66 23.31
N LEU A 173 7.55 -34.42 22.83
CA LEU A 173 8.65 -33.67 22.23
C LEU A 173 9.63 -33.12 23.30
N ALA A 174 9.24 -33.08 24.57
CA ALA A 174 10.11 -32.66 25.66
C ALA A 174 11.34 -33.57 25.81
N SER A 175 11.22 -34.83 25.42
CA SER A 175 12.32 -35.79 25.40
C SER A 175 13.42 -35.47 24.37
N LEU A 176 13.06 -34.75 23.30
CA LEU A 176 14.02 -34.33 22.26
C LEU A 176 14.87 -33.12 22.69
N LYS A 177 14.47 -32.41 23.74
CA LYS A 177 15.21 -31.26 24.29
C LYS A 177 16.38 -31.64 25.15
N LYS A 178 16.48 -32.91 25.60
CA LYS A 178 17.70 -33.48 26.23
C LYS A 178 18.67 -33.84 25.12
N GLY A 179 19.55 -32.90 24.76
CA GLY A 179 20.72 -33.19 23.95
C GLY A 179 21.59 -34.26 24.66
N PRO A 180 22.40 -35.03 23.91
CA PRO A 180 23.32 -35.95 24.50
C PRO A 180 24.31 -35.18 25.39
N ASP A 181 24.37 -35.56 26.67
CA ASP A 181 25.37 -35.04 27.60
C ASP A 181 26.74 -35.28 26.97
N ALA A 182 27.47 -34.18 26.71
CA ALA A 182 28.88 -34.27 26.31
C ALA A 182 29.68 -34.86 27.49
N HIS A 183 30.23 -36.03 27.27
CA HIS A 183 31.34 -36.57 28.03
C HIS A 183 32.63 -35.85 27.67
#